data_347f64457a0645b88e71490e2c9d41da
#
_entry.id   347f64457a0645b88e71490e2c9d41da
#
_cell.length_a   1.000
_cell.length_b   1.000
_cell.length_c   1.000
_cell.angle_alpha   90.00
_cell.angle_beta   90.00
_cell.angle_gamma   90.00
#
_symmetry.space_group_name_H-M   'P 1'
#
loop_
_entity.id
_entity.type
_entity.pdbx_description
1 polymer ?
#
loop_
_entity_poly.entity_id
_entity_poly.type
_entity_poly.pdbx_seq_one_letter_code
_entity_poly.pdbx_strand_id
1 'polypeptide(L)'
;EEAASKLKRIRKALREKHADGMLVASLDDIAWTLNLRGNDIHCCPLFVSFLLIDTQSATLFIYKEKVGDEVKAYLAKLGVRMADYNQVKQGLKDYPEYNILMDPDEVCYTLRQAVTRPVVEAASPIPAMKAVKNEAEQNGFRLAMQRDGAALVKFLKWMEEQTIDGTMTELTVSDRLEQLRSEQPLYRGLSFDTISAYGPHGAIVHYEPTQETDVPLQRKSLLLIDSGAQYQNGTTDITRTLALGELTEEERKVYTLVLKGHIQLQMLIFPKGASGTQLDAVARRDLWQHGYNFLHGTGHGVGSFLNVHEGPHQIRMEYVAQPLCEGMTVTDEPGIYLKDRLGVRIENTLLVVPAFQTECGTFLKFETLTLCPIDRRPIIGRRPW
;
A
#
# COMPACT_ATOMS: atom_id res chain seq x y z
N GLU A 1 14.29 10.82 7.43
CA GLU A 1 15.60 10.97 6.75
C GLU A 1 15.56 12.19 5.83
N GLU A 2 16.62 13.03 5.85
CA GLU A 2 16.76 14.21 5.00
C GLU A 2 16.97 13.82 3.52
N ALA A 3 16.40 14.61 2.59
CA ALA A 3 16.52 14.34 1.16
C ALA A 3 17.98 14.33 0.66
N ALA A 4 18.85 15.18 1.22
CA ALA A 4 20.28 15.15 0.91
C ALA A 4 20.95 13.81 1.25
N SER A 5 20.56 13.19 2.37
CA SER A 5 21.03 11.85 2.78
C SER A 5 20.54 10.78 1.82
N LYS A 6 19.26 10.84 1.39
CA LYS A 6 18.70 9.93 0.40
C LYS A 6 19.42 10.02 -0.94
N LEU A 7 19.64 11.22 -1.46
CA LEU A 7 20.42 11.44 -2.70
C LEU A 7 21.85 10.88 -2.60
N LYS A 8 22.50 11.03 -1.44
CA LYS A 8 23.83 10.45 -1.20
C LYS A 8 23.81 8.92 -1.22
N ARG A 9 22.79 8.29 -0.61
CA ARG A 9 22.59 6.83 -0.62
C ARG A 9 22.33 6.33 -2.05
N ILE A 10 21.45 7.00 -2.78
CA ILE A 10 21.15 6.67 -4.19
C ILE A 10 22.42 6.71 -5.03
N ARG A 11 23.20 7.81 -4.97
CA ARG A 11 24.47 7.93 -5.69
C ARG A 11 25.49 6.84 -5.32
N LYS A 12 25.49 6.39 -4.05
CA LYS A 12 26.33 5.27 -3.62
C LYS A 12 25.89 3.97 -4.33
N ALA A 13 24.59 3.66 -4.32
CA ALA A 13 24.03 2.47 -4.96
C ALA A 13 24.25 2.48 -6.49
N LEU A 14 24.17 3.66 -7.13
CA LEU A 14 24.47 3.79 -8.57
C LEU A 14 25.93 3.42 -8.88
N ARG A 15 26.89 3.90 -8.08
CA ARG A 15 28.28 3.50 -8.25
C ARG A 15 28.51 2.01 -8.11
N GLU A 16 27.82 1.35 -7.17
CA GLU A 16 27.87 -0.11 -7.00
C GLU A 16 27.31 -0.87 -8.22
N LYS A 17 26.40 -0.22 -8.97
CA LYS A 17 25.87 -0.70 -10.26
C LYS A 17 26.65 -0.19 -11.48
N HIS A 18 27.79 0.45 -11.28
CA HIS A 18 28.62 1.05 -12.33
C HIS A 18 27.85 2.09 -13.16
N ALA A 19 26.98 2.86 -12.54
CA ALA A 19 26.23 3.95 -13.16
C ALA A 19 26.61 5.31 -12.54
N ASP A 20 26.67 6.34 -13.39
CA ASP A 20 27.03 7.71 -13.00
C ASP A 20 25.80 8.57 -12.66
N GLY A 21 24.62 8.09 -13.00
CA GLY A 21 23.36 8.71 -12.64
C GLY A 21 22.19 7.84 -13.05
N MET A 22 20.96 8.36 -12.87
CA MET A 22 19.74 7.67 -13.24
C MET A 22 18.61 8.63 -13.59
N LEU A 23 17.69 8.16 -14.42
CA LEU A 23 16.38 8.75 -14.58
C LEU A 23 15.40 8.03 -13.65
N VAL A 24 14.75 8.77 -12.75
CA VAL A 24 13.63 8.30 -11.93
C VAL A 24 12.35 8.74 -12.61
N ALA A 25 11.50 7.79 -12.99
CA ALA A 25 10.22 8.03 -13.63
C ALA A 25 9.03 7.71 -12.71
N SER A 26 9.23 6.89 -11.70
CA SER A 26 8.23 6.55 -10.68
C SER A 26 7.96 7.75 -9.78
N LEU A 27 6.69 8.21 -9.72
CA LEU A 27 6.31 9.44 -9.02
C LEU A 27 6.49 9.33 -7.50
N ASP A 28 6.23 8.17 -6.93
CA ASP A 28 6.39 7.92 -5.51
C ASP A 28 7.88 7.86 -5.11
N ASP A 29 8.73 7.34 -5.97
CA ASP A 29 10.20 7.36 -5.77
C ASP A 29 10.74 8.79 -5.80
N ILE A 30 10.24 9.63 -6.69
CA ILE A 30 10.59 11.06 -6.75
C ILE A 30 10.13 11.77 -5.47
N ALA A 31 8.86 11.56 -5.09
CA ALA A 31 8.27 12.16 -3.90
C ALA A 31 9.01 11.74 -2.62
N TRP A 32 9.37 10.45 -2.50
CA TRP A 32 10.18 9.93 -1.40
C TRP A 32 11.60 10.52 -1.39
N THR A 33 12.27 10.54 -2.54
CA THR A 33 13.66 11.03 -2.66
C THR A 33 13.78 12.49 -2.24
N LEU A 34 12.82 13.31 -2.66
CA LEU A 34 12.85 14.75 -2.41
C LEU A 34 12.09 15.18 -1.15
N ASN A 35 11.47 14.27 -0.41
CA ASN A 35 10.56 14.59 0.71
C ASN A 35 9.45 15.59 0.32
N LEU A 36 8.98 15.53 -0.90
CA LEU A 36 7.89 16.37 -1.40
C LEU A 36 6.62 15.55 -1.62
N ARG A 37 5.48 16.22 -1.51
CA ARG A 37 4.17 15.64 -1.80
C ARG A 37 3.39 16.61 -2.68
N GLY A 38 2.44 16.07 -3.45
CA GLY A 38 1.55 16.82 -4.33
C GLY A 38 0.13 16.24 -4.30
N ASN A 39 -0.68 16.67 -5.24
CA ASN A 39 -2.08 16.26 -5.37
C ASN A 39 -2.50 16.08 -6.83
N ASP A 40 -1.57 15.73 -7.70
CA ASP A 40 -1.86 15.53 -9.12
C ASP A 40 -2.53 14.17 -9.40
N ILE A 41 -2.38 13.21 -8.48
CA ILE A 41 -2.89 11.85 -8.62
C ILE A 41 -3.99 11.60 -7.58
N HIS A 42 -5.13 11.10 -8.02
CA HIS A 42 -6.24 10.76 -7.15
C HIS A 42 -5.81 9.77 -6.06
N CYS A 43 -6.20 10.02 -4.82
CA CYS A 43 -5.87 9.24 -3.63
C CYS A 43 -4.36 9.08 -3.31
N CYS A 44 -3.48 9.60 -4.14
CA CYS A 44 -2.04 9.50 -3.95
C CYS A 44 -1.41 10.89 -3.77
N PRO A 45 -0.60 11.14 -2.74
CA PRO A 45 0.00 12.44 -2.48
C PRO A 45 1.22 12.71 -3.38
N LEU A 46 1.04 12.55 -4.69
CA LEU A 46 2.09 12.58 -5.70
C LEU A 46 1.95 13.78 -6.64
N PHE A 47 3.02 14.08 -7.34
CA PHE A 47 3.06 15.14 -8.36
C PHE A 47 3.74 14.64 -9.64
N VAL A 48 3.20 15.04 -10.78
CA VAL A 48 3.70 14.62 -12.11
C VAL A 48 5.04 15.28 -12.39
N SER A 49 6.08 14.46 -12.52
CA SER A 49 7.47 14.91 -12.70
C SER A 49 8.38 13.78 -13.20
N PHE A 50 9.61 14.15 -13.56
CA PHE A 50 10.76 13.24 -13.70
C PHE A 50 11.92 13.79 -12.88
N LEU A 51 12.78 12.91 -12.38
CA LEU A 51 13.99 13.33 -11.67
C LEU A 51 15.22 12.68 -12.31
N LEU A 52 16.08 13.52 -12.86
CA LEU A 52 17.38 13.09 -13.39
C LEU A 52 18.45 13.36 -12.35
N ILE A 53 19.09 12.31 -11.85
CA ILE A 53 20.15 12.36 -10.85
C ILE A 53 21.48 12.14 -11.57
N ASP A 54 22.46 12.99 -11.35
CA ASP A 54 23.84 12.82 -11.76
C ASP A 54 24.79 12.70 -10.56
N THR A 55 26.11 12.64 -10.81
CA THR A 55 27.11 12.43 -9.75
C THR A 55 27.13 13.56 -8.70
N GLN A 56 26.76 14.78 -9.06
CA GLN A 56 26.90 15.97 -8.22
C GLN A 56 25.55 16.66 -7.96
N SER A 57 24.68 16.69 -8.96
CA SER A 57 23.43 17.43 -8.93
C SER A 57 22.22 16.55 -9.23
N ALA A 58 21.05 17.16 -9.24
CA ALA A 58 19.83 16.55 -9.76
C ALA A 58 18.98 17.60 -10.46
N THR A 59 18.17 17.17 -11.43
CA THR A 59 17.24 18.06 -12.14
C THR A 59 15.83 17.48 -12.04
N LEU A 60 14.93 18.24 -11.43
CA LEU A 60 13.50 17.93 -11.37
C LEU A 60 12.81 18.57 -12.58
N PHE A 61 12.23 17.74 -13.45
CA PHE A 61 11.39 18.17 -14.56
C PHE A 61 9.93 18.19 -14.10
N ILE A 62 9.36 19.38 -14.00
CA ILE A 62 8.03 19.61 -13.43
C ILE A 62 7.38 20.83 -14.07
N TYR A 63 6.04 20.89 -14.08
CA TYR A 63 5.32 22.11 -14.45
C TYR A 63 5.56 23.19 -13.39
N LYS A 64 6.39 24.19 -13.74
CA LYS A 64 6.95 25.17 -12.78
C LYS A 64 5.89 26.04 -12.10
N GLU A 65 4.75 26.24 -12.74
CA GLU A 65 3.60 26.99 -12.23
C GLU A 65 2.95 26.33 -11.00
N LYS A 66 3.16 25.03 -10.82
CA LYS A 66 2.66 24.28 -9.66
C LYS A 66 3.54 24.43 -8.42
N VAL A 67 4.76 24.92 -8.58
CA VAL A 67 5.76 24.95 -7.50
C VAL A 67 5.77 26.30 -6.81
N GLY A 68 5.38 26.33 -5.54
CA GLY A 68 5.44 27.53 -4.70
C GLY A 68 6.88 27.95 -4.35
N ASP A 69 7.05 29.19 -3.94
CA ASP A 69 8.39 29.77 -3.70
C ASP A 69 9.14 29.10 -2.55
N GLU A 70 8.45 28.61 -1.55
CA GLU A 70 9.04 27.82 -0.45
C GLU A 70 9.68 26.53 -0.97
N VAL A 71 9.00 25.80 -1.84
CA VAL A 71 9.52 24.56 -2.45
C VAL A 71 10.66 24.86 -3.42
N LYS A 72 10.61 25.99 -4.17
CA LYS A 72 11.72 26.44 -5.02
C LYS A 72 12.97 26.72 -4.18
N ALA A 73 12.82 27.42 -3.06
CA ALA A 73 13.93 27.70 -2.14
C ALA A 73 14.49 26.42 -1.50
N TYR A 74 13.62 25.48 -1.13
CA TYR A 74 14.00 24.17 -0.62
C TYR A 74 14.84 23.38 -1.65
N LEU A 75 14.35 23.24 -2.88
CA LEU A 75 15.05 22.54 -3.96
C LEU A 75 16.40 23.17 -4.28
N ALA A 76 16.47 24.51 -4.32
CA ALA A 76 17.72 25.25 -4.54
C ALA A 76 18.75 24.98 -3.43
N LYS A 77 18.30 24.96 -2.15
CA LYS A 77 19.16 24.62 -1.01
C LYS A 77 19.65 23.16 -1.07
N LEU A 78 18.84 22.26 -1.61
CA LEU A 78 19.19 20.85 -1.80
C LEU A 78 20.13 20.61 -3.01
N GLY A 79 20.38 21.63 -3.83
CA GLY A 79 21.16 21.50 -5.06
C GLY A 79 20.39 20.82 -6.21
N VAL A 80 19.06 20.83 -6.15
CA VAL A 80 18.17 20.29 -7.19
C VAL A 80 17.72 21.45 -8.10
N ARG A 81 18.08 21.35 -9.37
CA ARG A 81 17.63 22.30 -10.41
C ARG A 81 16.22 21.97 -10.84
N MET A 82 15.46 22.97 -11.25
CA MET A 82 14.14 22.77 -11.86
C MET A 82 14.19 23.08 -13.35
N ALA A 83 13.60 22.21 -14.15
CA ALA A 83 13.35 22.39 -15.57
C ALA A 83 11.85 22.17 -15.87
N ASP A 84 11.40 22.65 -17.03
CA ASP A 84 10.02 22.37 -17.48
C ASP A 84 9.83 20.88 -17.74
N TYR A 85 8.66 20.34 -17.38
CA TYR A 85 8.32 18.92 -17.54
C TYR A 85 8.60 18.39 -18.94
N ASN A 86 8.26 19.18 -19.98
CA ASN A 86 8.43 18.79 -21.38
C ASN A 86 9.90 18.77 -21.84
N GLN A 87 10.81 19.30 -21.04
CA GLN A 87 12.25 19.35 -21.35
C GLN A 87 13.01 18.07 -20.95
N VAL A 88 12.34 17.06 -20.37
CA VAL A 88 13.00 15.81 -19.93
C VAL A 88 13.79 15.14 -21.06
N LYS A 89 13.25 15.08 -22.29
CA LYS A 89 13.97 14.51 -23.44
C LYS A 89 15.24 15.29 -23.79
N GLN A 90 15.21 16.63 -23.69
CA GLN A 90 16.39 17.44 -23.91
C GLN A 90 17.41 17.26 -22.79
N GLY A 91 16.94 17.20 -21.53
CA GLY A 91 17.81 16.89 -20.39
C GLY A 91 18.53 15.55 -20.51
N LEU A 92 17.87 14.54 -21.08
CA LEU A 92 18.50 13.24 -21.34
C LEU A 92 19.53 13.29 -22.49
N LYS A 93 19.28 14.08 -23.55
CA LYS A 93 20.24 14.29 -24.63
C LYS A 93 21.48 15.02 -24.14
N ASP A 94 21.30 16.00 -23.26
CA ASP A 94 22.35 16.85 -22.70
C ASP A 94 22.99 16.26 -21.44
N TYR A 95 22.64 15.03 -21.06
CA TYR A 95 23.17 14.36 -19.86
C TYR A 95 24.70 14.29 -19.92
N PRO A 96 25.40 14.85 -18.91
CA PRO A 96 26.84 15.13 -19.06
C PRO A 96 27.75 13.94 -18.77
N GLU A 97 27.29 12.98 -17.97
CA GLU A 97 28.10 11.88 -17.46
C GLU A 97 28.30 10.76 -18.50
N TYR A 98 29.13 9.77 -18.17
CA TYR A 98 29.51 8.72 -19.11
C TYR A 98 28.34 7.76 -19.38
N ASN A 99 27.66 7.25 -18.31
CA ASN A 99 26.56 6.32 -18.44
C ASN A 99 25.40 6.69 -17.51
N ILE A 100 24.24 6.09 -17.76
CA ILE A 100 23.01 6.35 -17.00
C ILE A 100 22.27 5.05 -16.73
N LEU A 101 21.81 4.84 -15.49
CA LEU A 101 20.90 3.75 -15.16
C LEU A 101 19.47 4.12 -15.58
N MET A 102 18.82 3.19 -16.26
CA MET A 102 17.40 3.23 -16.56
C MET A 102 16.78 1.91 -16.20
N ASP A 103 15.75 1.95 -15.36
CA ASP A 103 14.94 0.78 -15.04
C ASP A 103 13.98 0.50 -16.20
N PRO A 104 14.09 -0.66 -16.87
CA PRO A 104 13.24 -0.99 -18.02
C PRO A 104 11.76 -1.16 -17.65
N ASP A 105 11.45 -1.44 -16.38
CA ASP A 105 10.06 -1.59 -15.91
C ASP A 105 9.40 -0.23 -15.62
N GLU A 106 10.18 0.84 -15.44
CA GLU A 106 9.68 2.18 -15.09
C GLU A 106 9.81 3.20 -16.22
N VAL A 107 10.89 3.11 -17.01
CA VAL A 107 11.20 4.12 -18.03
C VAL A 107 10.64 3.74 -19.39
N CYS A 108 9.74 4.56 -19.94
CA CYS A 108 9.14 4.30 -21.23
C CYS A 108 10.18 4.37 -22.37
N TYR A 109 9.93 3.59 -23.44
CA TYR A 109 10.81 3.45 -24.60
C TYR A 109 11.20 4.80 -25.24
N THR A 110 10.28 5.76 -25.30
CA THR A 110 10.54 7.09 -25.88
C THR A 110 11.60 7.88 -25.11
N LEU A 111 11.65 7.76 -23.79
CA LEU A 111 12.69 8.38 -22.96
C LEU A 111 13.99 7.61 -23.06
N ARG A 112 13.93 6.28 -23.12
CA ARG A 112 15.12 5.46 -23.35
C ARG A 112 15.82 5.81 -24.67
N GLN A 113 15.07 6.07 -25.75
CA GLN A 113 15.62 6.50 -27.04
C GLN A 113 16.22 7.91 -27.03
N ALA A 114 15.84 8.77 -26.10
CA ALA A 114 16.38 10.13 -26.02
C ALA A 114 17.81 10.18 -25.48
N VAL A 115 18.27 9.11 -24.83
CA VAL A 115 19.61 9.04 -24.25
C VAL A 115 20.64 8.71 -25.31
N THR A 116 21.70 9.51 -25.37
CA THR A 116 22.83 9.34 -26.30
C THR A 116 24.05 8.65 -25.65
N ARG A 117 24.00 8.46 -24.33
CA ARG A 117 25.06 7.82 -23.54
C ARG A 117 24.77 6.30 -23.37
N PRO A 118 25.81 5.52 -23.01
CA PRO A 118 25.59 4.12 -22.62
C PRO A 118 24.57 4.01 -21.50
N VAL A 119 23.66 3.05 -21.60
CA VAL A 119 22.62 2.80 -20.58
C VAL A 119 22.94 1.53 -19.83
N VAL A 120 22.91 1.63 -18.51
CA VAL A 120 22.89 0.50 -17.58
C VAL A 120 21.43 0.11 -17.34
N GLU A 121 20.97 -0.97 -17.96
CA GLU A 121 19.63 -1.49 -17.75
C GLU A 121 19.60 -2.32 -16.45
N ALA A 122 19.02 -1.78 -15.41
CA ALA A 122 18.92 -2.42 -14.10
C ALA A 122 17.79 -1.81 -13.29
N ALA A 123 17.27 -2.60 -12.33
CA ALA A 123 16.26 -2.14 -11.41
C ALA A 123 16.75 -0.93 -10.58
N SER A 124 15.84 0.03 -10.38
CA SER A 124 16.05 1.19 -9.51
C SER A 124 16.42 0.74 -8.08
N PRO A 125 17.40 1.38 -7.42
CA PRO A 125 17.70 1.09 -6.02
C PRO A 125 16.70 1.74 -5.05
N ILE A 126 15.86 2.67 -5.50
CA ILE A 126 15.01 3.50 -4.64
C ILE A 126 13.88 2.68 -3.99
N PRO A 127 13.15 1.81 -4.70
CA PRO A 127 12.06 1.04 -4.10
C PRO A 127 12.51 0.22 -2.87
N ALA A 128 13.65 -0.45 -2.95
CA ALA A 128 14.20 -1.22 -1.83
C ALA A 128 14.61 -0.32 -0.64
N MET A 129 15.09 0.88 -0.90
CA MET A 129 15.44 1.86 0.15
C MET A 129 14.20 2.43 0.83
N LYS A 130 13.14 2.71 0.07
CA LYS A 130 11.85 3.26 0.51
C LYS A 130 11.05 2.23 1.30
N ALA A 131 11.11 0.96 0.90
CA ALA A 131 10.37 -0.13 1.53
C ALA A 131 10.73 -0.32 3.01
N VAL A 132 11.99 -0.11 3.39
CA VAL A 132 12.47 -0.23 4.77
C VAL A 132 12.25 1.10 5.50
N LYS A 133 11.20 1.17 6.30
CA LYS A 133 10.80 2.34 7.08
C LYS A 133 11.79 2.58 8.22
N ASN A 134 12.27 3.81 8.33
CA ASN A 134 13.07 4.23 9.48
C ASN A 134 12.18 4.38 10.73
N GLU A 135 12.79 4.59 11.89
CA GLU A 135 12.07 4.69 13.18
C GLU A 135 10.98 5.79 13.18
N ALA A 136 11.25 6.93 12.56
CA ALA A 136 10.26 8.03 12.49
C ALA A 136 9.05 7.64 11.61
N GLU A 137 9.28 6.97 10.49
CA GLU A 137 8.22 6.46 9.62
C GLU A 137 7.41 5.34 10.30
N GLN A 138 8.07 4.40 10.98
CA GLN A 138 7.40 3.34 11.75
C GLN A 138 6.51 3.92 12.85
N ASN A 139 6.99 4.91 13.60
CA ASN A 139 6.21 5.62 14.62
C ASN A 139 5.08 6.43 13.98
N GLY A 140 5.31 7.01 12.80
CA GLY A 140 4.29 7.67 11.99
C GLY A 140 3.15 6.71 11.65
N PHE A 141 3.45 5.52 11.17
CA PHE A 141 2.44 4.47 10.90
C PHE A 141 1.64 4.10 12.14
N ARG A 142 2.29 3.86 13.29
CA ARG A 142 1.59 3.54 14.55
C ARG A 142 0.59 4.64 14.92
N LEU A 143 0.99 5.91 14.81
CA LEU A 143 0.11 7.05 15.10
C LEU A 143 -1.00 7.21 14.05
N ALA A 144 -0.74 6.98 12.76
CA ALA A 144 -1.75 6.99 11.72
C ALA A 144 -2.81 5.91 11.97
N MET A 145 -2.36 4.68 12.28
CA MET A 145 -3.26 3.56 12.59
C MET A 145 -4.09 3.78 13.87
N GLN A 146 -3.57 4.50 14.87
CA GLN A 146 -4.37 4.88 16.05
C GLN A 146 -5.50 5.85 15.67
N ARG A 147 -5.24 6.85 14.82
CA ARG A 147 -6.25 7.79 14.34
C ARG A 147 -7.29 7.12 13.48
N ASP A 148 -6.83 6.34 12.52
CA ASP A 148 -7.70 5.55 11.63
C ASP A 148 -8.56 4.56 12.42
N GLY A 149 -7.95 3.87 13.39
CA GLY A 149 -8.65 2.98 14.32
C GLY A 149 -9.74 3.69 15.12
N ALA A 150 -9.50 4.92 15.56
CA ALA A 150 -10.52 5.72 16.24
C ALA A 150 -11.70 6.05 15.30
N ALA A 151 -11.44 6.41 14.04
CA ALA A 151 -12.48 6.63 13.04
C ALA A 151 -13.27 5.35 12.75
N LEU A 152 -12.57 4.24 12.57
CA LEU A 152 -13.19 2.93 12.32
C LEU A 152 -14.04 2.43 13.50
N VAL A 153 -13.61 2.61 14.74
CA VAL A 153 -14.42 2.24 15.92
C VAL A 153 -15.68 3.10 16.02
N LYS A 154 -15.58 4.40 15.75
CA LYS A 154 -16.76 5.28 15.65
C LYS A 154 -17.70 4.83 14.54
N PHE A 155 -17.14 4.44 13.40
CA PHE A 155 -17.90 3.90 12.26
C PHE A 155 -18.62 2.59 12.62
N LEU A 156 -17.93 1.63 13.23
CA LEU A 156 -18.54 0.36 13.65
C LEU A 156 -19.68 0.60 14.68
N LYS A 157 -19.46 1.51 15.64
CA LYS A 157 -20.50 1.91 16.59
C LYS A 157 -21.69 2.53 15.86
N TRP A 158 -21.44 3.46 14.92
CA TRP A 158 -22.51 4.03 14.12
C TRP A 158 -23.30 2.96 13.34
N MET A 159 -22.63 2.00 12.72
CA MET A 159 -23.27 0.88 12.02
C MET A 159 -24.18 0.05 12.95
N GLU A 160 -23.77 -0.20 14.19
CA GLU A 160 -24.56 -0.95 15.18
C GLU A 160 -25.82 -0.19 15.63
N GLU A 161 -25.75 1.14 15.70
CA GLU A 161 -26.84 2.02 16.13
C GLU A 161 -27.87 2.28 15.01
N GLN A 162 -27.56 1.95 13.76
CA GLN A 162 -28.47 2.22 12.64
C GLN A 162 -29.57 1.15 12.54
N THR A 163 -30.75 1.59 12.15
CA THR A 163 -31.80 0.70 11.68
C THR A 163 -31.58 0.42 10.20
N ILE A 164 -31.22 -0.81 9.87
CA ILE A 164 -31.07 -1.23 8.47
C ILE A 164 -32.49 -1.56 7.94
N ASP A 165 -33.13 -0.57 7.36
CA ASP A 165 -34.51 -0.61 6.85
C ASP A 165 -34.59 -0.46 5.31
N GLY A 166 -33.42 -0.49 4.63
CA GLY A 166 -33.31 -0.32 3.18
C GLY A 166 -33.07 1.11 2.73
N THR A 167 -32.94 2.07 3.65
CA THR A 167 -32.57 3.47 3.31
C THR A 167 -31.07 3.67 3.30
N MET A 168 -30.32 2.85 4.04
CA MET A 168 -28.86 2.83 4.05
C MET A 168 -28.34 2.04 2.85
N THR A 169 -27.39 2.58 2.12
CA THR A 169 -26.80 1.97 0.90
C THR A 169 -25.29 1.83 1.03
N GLU A 170 -24.65 1.17 0.08
CA GLU A 170 -23.20 1.03 0.01
C GLU A 170 -22.52 2.40 -0.04
N LEU A 171 -23.04 3.35 -0.83
CA LEU A 171 -22.53 4.73 -0.91
C LEU A 171 -22.66 5.47 0.41
N THR A 172 -23.81 5.41 1.08
CA THR A 172 -24.01 6.11 2.36
C THR A 172 -23.09 5.58 3.45
N VAL A 173 -22.73 4.30 3.41
CA VAL A 173 -21.75 3.69 4.31
C VAL A 173 -20.34 4.20 4.02
N SER A 174 -19.96 4.22 2.73
CA SER A 174 -18.67 4.78 2.27
C SER A 174 -18.49 6.24 2.69
N ASP A 175 -19.49 7.09 2.39
CA ASP A 175 -19.48 8.52 2.71
C ASP A 175 -19.34 8.75 4.23
N ARG A 176 -20.02 7.95 5.04
CA ARG A 176 -19.96 8.07 6.49
C ARG A 176 -18.57 7.73 7.03
N LEU A 177 -17.94 6.69 6.49
CA LEU A 177 -16.59 6.30 6.89
C LEU A 177 -15.57 7.39 6.53
N GLU A 178 -15.65 7.93 5.31
CA GLU A 178 -14.80 9.04 4.88
C GLU A 178 -14.98 10.27 5.77
N GLN A 179 -16.22 10.63 6.09
CA GLN A 179 -16.50 11.74 7.00
C GLN A 179 -15.80 11.55 8.35
N LEU A 180 -15.91 10.38 8.98
CA LEU A 180 -15.28 10.09 10.27
C LEU A 180 -13.74 10.11 10.21
N ARG A 181 -13.16 9.71 9.07
CA ARG A 181 -11.73 9.82 8.82
C ARG A 181 -11.28 11.27 8.65
N SER A 182 -12.08 12.07 7.94
CA SER A 182 -11.78 13.49 7.71
C SER A 182 -11.75 14.33 8.99
N GLU A 183 -12.42 13.89 10.05
CA GLU A 183 -12.39 14.49 11.37
C GLU A 183 -11.06 14.24 12.13
N GLN A 184 -10.24 13.30 11.65
CA GLN A 184 -9.00 12.94 12.34
C GLN A 184 -7.86 13.94 12.04
N PRO A 185 -7.00 14.25 13.02
CA PRO A 185 -5.83 15.09 12.79
C PRO A 185 -4.91 14.53 11.70
N LEU A 186 -4.32 15.39 10.89
CA LEU A 186 -3.40 15.08 9.81
C LEU A 186 -3.99 14.31 8.62
N TYR A 187 -5.31 14.14 8.55
CA TYR A 187 -5.99 13.59 7.39
C TYR A 187 -5.72 14.45 6.13
N ARG A 188 -5.49 13.80 4.99
CA ARG A 188 -5.18 14.43 3.69
C ARG A 188 -6.01 13.91 2.53
N GLY A 189 -6.90 12.96 2.77
CA GLY A 189 -7.75 12.31 1.77
C GLY A 189 -7.76 10.80 1.93
N LEU A 190 -8.46 10.12 1.04
CA LEU A 190 -8.44 8.67 0.96
C LEU A 190 -7.11 8.15 0.40
N SER A 191 -6.73 6.93 0.72
CA SER A 191 -5.59 6.24 0.09
C SER A 191 -5.97 5.48 -1.17
N PHE A 192 -7.27 5.16 -1.33
CA PHE A 192 -7.95 4.64 -2.53
C PHE A 192 -9.45 4.79 -2.35
N ASP A 193 -10.22 4.67 -3.44
CA ASP A 193 -11.68 4.75 -3.39
C ASP A 193 -12.24 3.59 -2.58
N THR A 194 -13.13 3.91 -1.63
CA THR A 194 -13.64 2.92 -0.68
C THR A 194 -14.46 1.84 -1.38
N ILE A 195 -14.08 0.59 -1.19
CA ILE A 195 -14.87 -0.58 -1.55
C ILE A 195 -15.92 -0.80 -0.45
N SER A 196 -17.19 -0.55 -0.76
CA SER A 196 -18.31 -0.86 0.12
C SER A 196 -19.24 -1.80 -0.63
N ALA A 197 -19.15 -3.10 -0.34
CA ALA A 197 -19.70 -4.16 -1.17
C ALA A 197 -20.62 -5.08 -0.37
N TYR A 198 -21.94 -4.97 -0.62
CA TYR A 198 -22.94 -5.75 0.07
C TYR A 198 -23.31 -7.04 -0.68
N GLY A 199 -23.34 -8.15 0.03
CA GLY A 199 -23.77 -9.46 -0.51
C GLY A 199 -22.98 -9.87 -1.76
N PRO A 200 -23.62 -10.05 -2.93
CA PRO A 200 -22.98 -10.46 -4.17
C PRO A 200 -21.89 -9.52 -4.67
N HIS A 201 -21.99 -8.20 -4.41
CA HIS A 201 -20.97 -7.23 -4.80
C HIS A 201 -19.63 -7.51 -4.13
N GLY A 202 -19.61 -8.09 -2.92
CA GLY A 202 -18.41 -8.53 -2.25
C GLY A 202 -17.57 -9.55 -3.04
N ALA A 203 -18.17 -10.23 -4.03
CA ALA A 203 -17.44 -11.15 -4.91
C ALA A 203 -16.59 -10.44 -5.99
N ILE A 204 -16.77 -9.13 -6.17
CA ILE A 204 -15.98 -8.29 -7.09
C ILE A 204 -14.84 -7.68 -6.29
N VAL A 205 -13.62 -8.16 -6.50
CA VAL A 205 -12.44 -7.85 -5.65
C VAL A 205 -12.19 -6.34 -5.49
N HIS A 206 -12.32 -5.58 -6.58
CA HIS A 206 -12.17 -4.12 -6.62
C HIS A 206 -13.51 -3.45 -6.96
N TYR A 207 -14.56 -3.81 -6.22
CA TYR A 207 -15.88 -3.19 -6.40
C TYR A 207 -15.84 -1.75 -5.86
N GLU A 208 -16.30 -0.83 -6.67
CA GLU A 208 -16.53 0.55 -6.28
C GLU A 208 -18.00 0.86 -6.49
N PRO A 209 -18.76 1.23 -5.43
CA PRO A 209 -20.17 1.59 -5.59
C PRO A 209 -20.28 2.91 -6.37
N THR A 210 -21.15 2.91 -7.38
CA THR A 210 -21.53 4.08 -8.15
C THR A 210 -23.02 4.35 -8.00
N GLN A 211 -23.52 5.50 -8.45
CA GLN A 211 -24.95 5.79 -8.41
C GLN A 211 -25.81 4.76 -9.17
N GLU A 212 -25.23 4.10 -10.20
CA GLU A 212 -25.92 3.08 -10.98
C GLU A 212 -25.88 1.71 -10.34
N THR A 213 -24.85 1.40 -9.55
CA THR A 213 -24.65 0.07 -8.95
C THR A 213 -25.02 0.01 -7.48
N ASP A 214 -25.20 1.16 -6.82
CA ASP A 214 -25.53 1.28 -5.41
C ASP A 214 -26.79 0.49 -5.01
N VAL A 215 -26.71 -0.28 -3.96
CA VAL A 215 -27.81 -1.09 -3.48
C VAL A 215 -28.14 -0.83 -2.01
N PRO A 216 -29.41 -0.92 -1.62
CA PRO A 216 -29.81 -0.78 -0.23
C PRO A 216 -29.38 -2.00 0.59
N LEU A 217 -28.83 -1.73 1.79
CA LEU A 217 -28.46 -2.76 2.75
C LEU A 217 -29.72 -3.39 3.38
N GLN A 218 -29.62 -4.67 3.70
CA GLN A 218 -30.68 -5.42 4.38
C GLN A 218 -30.14 -6.09 5.64
N ARG A 219 -31.04 -6.47 6.58
CA ARG A 219 -30.67 -7.19 7.81
C ARG A 219 -30.36 -8.68 7.57
N LYS A 220 -29.48 -8.94 6.61
CA LYS A 220 -28.98 -10.27 6.24
C LYS A 220 -27.65 -10.14 5.55
N SER A 221 -26.94 -11.26 5.38
CA SER A 221 -25.70 -11.35 4.62
C SER A 221 -24.55 -10.48 5.16
N LEU A 222 -23.51 -10.33 4.37
CA LEU A 222 -22.24 -9.69 4.71
C LEU A 222 -22.06 -8.37 3.95
N LEU A 223 -21.41 -7.41 4.59
CA LEU A 223 -20.91 -6.17 3.99
C LEU A 223 -19.39 -6.18 4.09
N LEU A 224 -18.72 -6.23 2.96
CA LEU A 224 -17.27 -6.07 2.85
C LEU A 224 -16.97 -4.58 2.69
N ILE A 225 -16.12 -4.05 3.56
CA ILE A 225 -15.63 -2.67 3.50
C ILE A 225 -14.12 -2.70 3.48
N ASP A 226 -13.55 -2.28 2.37
CA ASP A 226 -12.12 -2.11 2.16
C ASP A 226 -11.83 -0.64 1.92
N SER A 227 -10.93 -0.06 2.72
CA SER A 227 -10.79 1.39 2.77
C SER A 227 -9.49 1.82 3.43
N GLY A 228 -9.04 3.01 3.10
CA GLY A 228 -7.85 3.57 3.71
C GLY A 228 -7.80 5.09 3.63
N ALA A 229 -6.85 5.68 4.33
CA ALA A 229 -6.64 7.11 4.36
C ALA A 229 -5.16 7.50 4.23
N GLN A 230 -4.92 8.66 3.66
CA GLN A 230 -3.65 9.36 3.69
C GLN A 230 -3.61 10.26 4.93
N TYR A 231 -2.79 9.90 5.89
CA TYR A 231 -2.38 10.79 6.96
C TYR A 231 -0.98 11.32 6.67
N GLN A 232 -0.69 12.56 7.07
CA GLN A 232 0.61 13.17 6.77
C GLN A 232 1.82 12.37 7.29
N ASN A 233 1.60 11.47 8.24
CA ASN A 233 2.63 10.62 8.86
C ASN A 233 2.47 9.12 8.57
N GLY A 234 1.57 8.72 7.70
CA GLY A 234 1.39 7.33 7.28
C GLY A 234 0.16 7.12 6.40
N THR A 235 0.16 6.05 5.65
CA THR A 235 -0.98 5.62 4.82
C THR A 235 -1.64 4.43 5.49
N THR A 236 -2.98 4.36 5.49
CA THR A 236 -3.71 3.22 6.05
C THR A 236 -4.40 2.42 4.95
N ASP A 237 -4.55 1.13 5.23
CA ASP A 237 -5.20 0.14 4.41
C ASP A 237 -5.82 -0.92 5.32
N ILE A 238 -7.12 -1.19 5.16
CA ILE A 238 -7.85 -2.12 6.01
C ILE A 238 -9.10 -2.65 5.34
N THR A 239 -9.32 -3.96 5.42
CA THR A 239 -10.61 -4.56 5.09
C THR A 239 -11.26 -5.15 6.33
N ARG A 240 -12.57 -4.89 6.47
CA ARG A 240 -13.46 -5.62 7.41
C ARG A 240 -14.69 -6.12 6.67
N THR A 241 -15.08 -7.35 6.97
CA THR A 241 -16.34 -7.91 6.52
C THR A 241 -17.28 -8.02 7.72
N LEU A 242 -18.43 -7.39 7.64
CA LEU A 242 -19.40 -7.23 8.74
C LEU A 242 -20.67 -8.04 8.48
N ALA A 243 -21.19 -8.71 9.51
CA ALA A 243 -22.50 -9.33 9.46
C ALA A 243 -23.59 -8.27 9.68
N LEU A 244 -24.52 -8.12 8.73
CA LEU A 244 -25.63 -7.18 8.87
C LEU A 244 -26.90 -7.82 9.51
N GLY A 245 -26.91 -9.13 9.69
CA GLY A 245 -28.02 -9.85 10.28
C GLY A 245 -27.83 -11.36 10.20
N GLU A 246 -28.89 -12.07 9.80
CA GLU A 246 -28.81 -13.53 9.64
C GLU A 246 -27.84 -13.91 8.52
N LEU A 247 -27.04 -14.93 8.78
CA LEU A 247 -26.03 -15.47 7.86
C LEU A 247 -26.34 -16.93 7.54
N THR A 248 -26.12 -17.31 6.29
CA THR A 248 -26.13 -18.70 5.84
C THR A 248 -24.93 -19.47 6.41
N GLU A 249 -24.99 -20.80 6.41
CA GLU A 249 -23.86 -21.64 6.80
C GLU A 249 -22.63 -21.43 5.86
N GLU A 250 -22.86 -21.16 4.58
CA GLU A 250 -21.80 -20.88 3.62
C GLU A 250 -21.08 -19.56 3.95
N GLU A 251 -21.80 -18.48 4.22
CA GLU A 251 -21.21 -17.19 4.63
C GLU A 251 -20.35 -17.33 5.89
N ARG A 252 -20.87 -18.05 6.91
CA ARG A 252 -20.10 -18.33 8.13
C ARG A 252 -18.86 -19.17 7.88
N LYS A 253 -18.98 -20.19 7.03
CA LYS A 253 -17.84 -21.05 6.67
C LYS A 253 -16.76 -20.26 5.96
N VAL A 254 -17.13 -19.50 4.92
CA VAL A 254 -16.20 -18.68 4.12
C VAL A 254 -15.52 -17.64 5.02
N TYR A 255 -16.28 -16.90 5.82
CA TYR A 255 -15.72 -15.93 6.76
C TYR A 255 -14.70 -16.56 7.73
N THR A 256 -15.06 -17.70 8.32
CA THR A 256 -14.19 -18.39 9.29
C THR A 256 -12.90 -18.88 8.65
N LEU A 257 -12.95 -19.36 7.40
CA LEU A 257 -11.76 -19.81 6.67
C LEU A 257 -10.82 -18.63 6.34
N VAL A 258 -11.37 -17.51 5.85
CA VAL A 258 -10.58 -16.31 5.60
C VAL A 258 -9.91 -15.80 6.89
N LEU A 259 -10.67 -15.72 7.97
CA LEU A 259 -10.13 -15.29 9.27
C LEU A 259 -9.01 -16.23 9.78
N LYS A 260 -9.13 -17.55 9.56
CA LYS A 260 -8.05 -18.48 9.90
C LYS A 260 -6.77 -18.19 9.11
N GLY A 261 -6.88 -18.00 7.80
CA GLY A 261 -5.73 -17.68 6.96
C GLY A 261 -5.05 -16.38 7.41
N HIS A 262 -5.83 -15.35 7.65
CA HIS A 262 -5.40 -14.07 8.18
C HIS A 262 -4.64 -14.21 9.53
N ILE A 263 -5.22 -14.90 10.50
CA ILE A 263 -4.58 -15.09 11.82
C ILE A 263 -3.27 -15.89 11.69
N GLN A 264 -3.26 -16.93 10.86
CA GLN A 264 -2.08 -17.79 10.69
C GLN A 264 -0.90 -17.02 10.11
N LEU A 265 -1.14 -16.16 9.10
CA LEU A 265 -0.10 -15.32 8.53
C LEU A 265 0.37 -14.26 9.54
N GLN A 266 -0.56 -13.56 10.17
CA GLN A 266 -0.26 -12.51 11.16
C GLN A 266 0.59 -13.03 12.34
N MET A 267 0.38 -14.28 12.78
CA MET A 267 1.10 -14.90 13.89
C MET A 267 2.42 -15.57 13.47
N LEU A 268 2.75 -15.54 12.18
CA LEU A 268 3.89 -16.28 11.66
C LEU A 268 5.22 -15.69 12.17
N ILE A 269 6.11 -16.60 12.59
CA ILE A 269 7.54 -16.33 12.81
C ILE A 269 8.30 -17.00 11.67
N PHE A 270 9.19 -16.28 11.00
CA PHE A 270 9.88 -16.74 9.81
C PHE A 270 11.37 -16.36 9.81
N PRO A 271 12.23 -17.13 9.15
CA PRO A 271 13.66 -16.82 9.11
C PRO A 271 13.92 -15.56 8.28
N LYS A 272 14.88 -14.74 8.71
CA LYS A 272 15.39 -13.61 7.92
C LYS A 272 15.87 -14.11 6.55
N GLY A 273 15.43 -13.43 5.49
CA GLY A 273 15.71 -13.81 4.10
C GLY A 273 14.56 -14.56 3.44
N ALA A 274 13.51 -14.92 4.16
CA ALA A 274 12.30 -15.49 3.56
C ALA A 274 11.61 -14.46 2.67
N SER A 275 11.19 -14.90 1.49
CA SER A 275 10.38 -14.09 0.56
C SER A 275 8.89 -14.20 0.90
N GLY A 276 8.11 -13.20 0.47
CA GLY A 276 6.66 -13.27 0.63
C GLY A 276 6.01 -14.45 -0.09
N THR A 277 6.60 -14.95 -1.17
CA THR A 277 6.15 -16.17 -1.87
C THR A 277 6.17 -17.39 -0.95
N GLN A 278 7.20 -17.52 -0.09
CA GLN A 278 7.28 -18.62 0.87
C GLN A 278 6.21 -18.52 1.97
N LEU A 279 5.79 -17.30 2.33
CA LEU A 279 4.83 -17.06 3.40
C LEU A 279 3.37 -17.14 2.91
N ASP A 280 3.12 -16.91 1.64
CA ASP A 280 1.78 -16.84 1.04
C ASP A 280 0.93 -18.10 1.29
N ALA A 281 1.55 -19.28 1.19
CA ALA A 281 0.87 -20.55 1.43
C ALA A 281 0.29 -20.70 2.85
N VAL A 282 0.82 -19.97 3.83
CA VAL A 282 0.33 -19.99 5.21
C VAL A 282 -1.08 -19.41 5.30
N ALA A 283 -1.33 -18.29 4.63
CA ALA A 283 -2.66 -17.68 4.56
C ALA A 283 -3.65 -18.53 3.75
N ARG A 284 -3.17 -19.26 2.72
CA ARG A 284 -4.02 -20.05 1.82
C ARG A 284 -4.33 -21.46 2.31
N ARG A 285 -3.55 -21.99 3.24
CA ARG A 285 -3.60 -23.39 3.67
C ARG A 285 -5.02 -23.88 3.97
N ASP A 286 -5.72 -23.21 4.87
CA ASP A 286 -7.07 -23.65 5.28
C ASP A 286 -8.10 -23.46 4.15
N LEU A 287 -7.90 -22.46 3.29
CA LEU A 287 -8.74 -22.25 2.11
C LEU A 287 -8.59 -23.44 1.14
N TRP A 288 -7.37 -23.80 0.80
CA TRP A 288 -7.07 -24.92 -0.13
C TRP A 288 -7.60 -26.26 0.38
N GLN A 289 -7.50 -26.52 1.70
CA GLN A 289 -8.06 -27.74 2.30
C GLN A 289 -9.58 -27.88 2.12
N HIS A 290 -10.26 -26.76 1.84
CA HIS A 290 -11.69 -26.71 1.60
C HIS A 290 -12.06 -26.40 0.14
N GLY A 291 -11.08 -26.42 -0.77
CA GLY A 291 -11.29 -26.19 -2.20
C GLY A 291 -11.49 -24.73 -2.61
N TYR A 292 -11.11 -23.76 -1.76
CA TYR A 292 -11.16 -22.34 -2.06
C TYR A 292 -9.79 -21.78 -2.40
N ASN A 293 -9.75 -20.75 -3.23
CA ASN A 293 -8.56 -19.98 -3.55
C ASN A 293 -8.94 -18.54 -3.90
N PHE A 294 -7.97 -17.62 -3.90
CA PHE A 294 -8.09 -16.26 -4.43
C PHE A 294 -6.88 -15.95 -5.32
N LEU A 295 -7.06 -15.05 -6.31
CA LEU A 295 -6.09 -14.82 -7.39
C LEU A 295 -5.27 -13.54 -7.21
N HIS A 296 -5.62 -12.67 -6.26
CA HIS A 296 -4.81 -11.51 -5.92
C HIS A 296 -3.67 -11.87 -4.95
N GLY A 297 -2.75 -10.95 -4.73
CA GLY A 297 -1.71 -11.10 -3.70
C GLY A 297 -2.31 -11.17 -2.30
N THR A 298 -1.68 -11.92 -1.41
CA THR A 298 -2.08 -11.96 0.01
C THR A 298 -1.65 -10.70 0.75
N GLY A 299 -0.69 -9.96 0.21
CA GLY A 299 -0.26 -8.69 0.77
C GLY A 299 0.77 -7.95 -0.07
N HIS A 300 0.84 -6.66 0.12
CA HIS A 300 1.74 -5.72 -0.55
C HIS A 300 2.34 -4.73 0.46
N GLY A 301 3.45 -4.07 0.11
CA GLY A 301 3.98 -2.97 0.90
C GLY A 301 3.03 -1.78 0.92
N VAL A 302 3.16 -0.95 1.95
CA VAL A 302 2.38 0.30 2.10
C VAL A 302 3.34 1.47 2.24
N GLY A 303 3.15 2.52 1.44
CA GLY A 303 3.99 3.72 1.46
C GLY A 303 3.72 4.61 2.68
N SER A 304 4.71 5.39 3.11
CA SER A 304 4.56 6.34 4.21
C SER A 304 4.12 7.70 3.68
N PHE A 305 2.83 7.97 3.71
CA PHE A 305 2.19 9.11 3.04
C PHE A 305 2.60 9.15 1.55
N LEU A 306 2.39 7.99 0.89
CA LEU A 306 2.72 7.70 -0.51
C LEU A 306 1.68 6.71 -1.07
N ASN A 307 2.02 5.95 -2.12
CA ASN A 307 1.14 4.93 -2.66
C ASN A 307 0.72 3.90 -1.60
N VAL A 308 -0.55 3.55 -1.57
CA VAL A 308 -1.03 2.44 -0.74
C VAL A 308 -0.39 1.13 -1.16
N HIS A 309 -0.28 0.87 -2.47
CA HIS A 309 0.47 -0.27 -3.01
C HIS A 309 1.92 0.12 -3.24
N GLU A 310 2.82 -0.43 -2.45
CA GLU A 310 4.26 -0.17 -2.55
C GLU A 310 5.04 -1.48 -2.72
N GLY A 311 5.94 -1.51 -3.71
CA GLY A 311 6.92 -2.58 -3.87
C GLY A 311 8.25 -2.27 -3.15
N PRO A 312 9.28 -3.13 -3.35
CA PRO A 312 9.33 -4.28 -4.26
C PRO A 312 8.89 -5.62 -3.64
N HIS A 313 8.60 -5.65 -2.33
CA HIS A 313 8.18 -6.87 -1.62
C HIS A 313 6.66 -7.05 -1.71
N GLN A 314 6.23 -8.30 -1.79
CA GLN A 314 4.84 -8.71 -1.78
C GLN A 314 4.71 -10.10 -1.16
N ILE A 315 3.55 -10.41 -0.59
CA ILE A 315 3.17 -11.77 -0.20
C ILE A 315 2.20 -12.28 -1.26
N ARG A 316 2.64 -13.20 -2.14
CA ARG A 316 1.84 -13.69 -3.26
C ARG A 316 2.37 -15.02 -3.78
N MET A 317 1.55 -15.74 -4.57
CA MET A 317 1.92 -17.05 -5.12
C MET A 317 3.06 -16.97 -6.14
N GLU A 318 3.08 -15.93 -6.96
CA GLU A 318 4.14 -15.74 -7.94
C GLU A 318 5.45 -15.38 -7.24
N TYR A 319 6.55 -15.82 -7.85
CA TYR A 319 7.86 -15.60 -7.26
C TYR A 319 8.21 -14.10 -7.15
N VAL A 320 8.55 -13.69 -5.94
CA VAL A 320 9.08 -12.36 -5.62
C VAL A 320 10.48 -12.53 -5.01
N ALA A 321 11.47 -11.99 -5.70
CA ALA A 321 12.87 -12.14 -5.28
C ALA A 321 13.21 -11.36 -3.99
N GLN A 322 12.50 -10.25 -3.75
CA GLN A 322 12.74 -9.39 -2.58
C GLN A 322 12.31 -10.11 -1.30
N PRO A 323 13.21 -10.38 -0.36
CA PRO A 323 12.84 -10.91 0.95
C PRO A 323 12.14 -9.84 1.79
N LEU A 324 11.33 -10.30 2.75
CA LEU A 324 10.79 -9.42 3.78
C LEU A 324 11.91 -9.06 4.78
N CYS A 325 12.09 -7.75 5.01
CA CYS A 325 13.12 -7.23 5.90
C CYS A 325 12.50 -6.46 7.06
N GLU A 326 13.20 -6.42 8.17
CA GLU A 326 12.85 -5.57 9.33
C GLU A 326 12.60 -4.12 8.89
N GLY A 327 11.53 -3.52 9.37
CA GLY A 327 11.09 -2.17 9.01
C GLY A 327 10.20 -2.09 7.78
N MET A 328 9.94 -3.19 7.06
CA MET A 328 8.98 -3.20 5.96
C MET A 328 7.54 -3.27 6.49
N THR A 329 6.65 -2.47 5.92
CA THR A 329 5.20 -2.60 6.10
C THR A 329 4.65 -3.54 5.04
N VAL A 330 3.66 -4.35 5.37
CA VAL A 330 2.99 -5.26 4.42
C VAL A 330 1.55 -5.50 4.85
N THR A 331 0.62 -5.63 3.89
CA THR A 331 -0.75 -6.04 4.18
C THR A 331 -0.86 -7.55 4.35
N ASP A 332 -1.92 -7.99 5.01
CA ASP A 332 -2.34 -9.39 5.17
C ASP A 332 -3.83 -9.44 4.91
N GLU A 333 -4.22 -9.76 3.66
CA GLU A 333 -5.56 -9.57 3.10
C GLU A 333 -6.11 -10.81 2.36
N PRO A 334 -6.08 -12.01 2.92
CA PRO A 334 -6.68 -13.16 2.28
C PRO A 334 -8.18 -12.96 2.04
N GLY A 335 -8.70 -13.56 0.97
CA GLY A 335 -10.11 -13.47 0.64
C GLY A 335 -10.69 -14.74 0.01
N ILE A 336 -12.00 -14.82 -0.07
CA ILE A 336 -12.75 -15.80 -0.86
C ILE A 336 -13.88 -15.06 -1.56
N TYR A 337 -13.99 -15.25 -2.87
CA TYR A 337 -14.95 -14.55 -3.72
C TYR A 337 -15.76 -15.56 -4.52
N LEU A 338 -17.05 -15.64 -4.25
CA LEU A 338 -17.96 -16.57 -4.90
C LEU A 338 -18.92 -15.80 -5.79
N LYS A 339 -18.63 -15.80 -7.08
CA LYS A 339 -19.34 -15.01 -8.10
C LYS A 339 -20.85 -15.03 -7.90
N ASP A 340 -21.49 -13.88 -7.96
CA ASP A 340 -22.93 -13.64 -7.81
C ASP A 340 -23.53 -14.10 -6.46
N ARG A 341 -22.68 -14.37 -5.46
CA ARG A 341 -23.11 -14.85 -4.13
C ARG A 341 -22.58 -14.00 -2.99
N LEU A 342 -21.28 -14.04 -2.74
CA LEU A 342 -20.65 -13.35 -1.62
C LEU A 342 -19.16 -13.18 -1.82
N GLY A 343 -18.56 -12.21 -1.13
CA GLY A 343 -17.11 -12.09 -0.95
C GLY A 343 -16.79 -11.78 0.49
N VAL A 344 -15.63 -12.27 0.92
CA VAL A 344 -15.05 -11.99 2.23
C VAL A 344 -13.58 -11.68 2.05
N ARG A 345 -13.13 -10.55 2.59
CA ARG A 345 -11.73 -10.20 2.81
C ARG A 345 -11.59 -9.68 4.23
N ILE A 346 -10.51 -10.04 4.89
CA ILE A 346 -10.16 -9.53 6.23
C ILE A 346 -8.69 -9.12 6.13
N GLU A 347 -8.41 -7.88 6.47
CA GLU A 347 -7.11 -7.29 6.25
C GLU A 347 -6.61 -6.47 7.42
N ASN A 348 -5.31 -6.58 7.67
CA ASN A 348 -4.53 -5.68 8.50
C ASN A 348 -3.25 -5.24 7.78
N THR A 349 -2.78 -4.05 8.07
CA THR A 349 -1.41 -3.63 7.79
C THR A 349 -0.50 -4.07 8.92
N LEU A 350 0.62 -4.70 8.56
CA LEU A 350 1.61 -5.29 9.46
C LEU A 350 2.96 -4.59 9.29
N LEU A 351 3.79 -4.62 10.32
CA LEU A 351 5.19 -4.20 10.30
C LEU A 351 6.08 -5.40 10.58
N VAL A 352 7.09 -5.62 9.75
CA VAL A 352 8.10 -6.66 9.98
C VAL A 352 9.06 -6.20 11.08
N VAL A 353 9.15 -6.98 12.16
CA VAL A 353 9.98 -6.69 13.34
C VAL A 353 10.82 -7.90 13.74
N PRO A 354 11.93 -7.72 14.49
CA PRO A 354 12.68 -8.84 15.05
C PRO A 354 11.83 -9.71 15.97
N ALA A 355 12.01 -11.03 15.90
CA ALA A 355 11.43 -11.98 16.84
C ALA A 355 12.49 -12.43 17.87
N PHE A 356 13.44 -13.24 17.43
CA PHE A 356 14.55 -13.74 18.22
C PHE A 356 15.72 -14.21 17.34
N GLN A 357 16.84 -14.55 17.99
CA GLN A 357 18.00 -15.14 17.34
C GLN A 357 18.33 -16.48 18.01
N THR A 358 18.72 -17.48 17.21
CA THR A 358 19.17 -18.80 17.65
C THR A 358 20.46 -19.18 16.92
N GLU A 359 21.01 -20.36 17.21
CA GLU A 359 22.11 -20.95 16.44
C GLU A 359 21.74 -21.21 14.96
N CYS A 360 20.42 -21.36 14.66
CA CYS A 360 19.90 -21.52 13.29
C CYS A 360 19.72 -20.19 12.54
N GLY A 361 19.95 -19.03 13.17
CA GLY A 361 19.86 -17.73 12.54
C GLY A 361 18.90 -16.75 13.21
N THR A 362 18.64 -15.66 12.52
CA THR A 362 17.74 -14.58 12.97
C THR A 362 16.32 -14.85 12.45
N PHE A 363 15.34 -14.66 13.32
CA PHE A 363 13.92 -14.79 12.99
C PHE A 363 13.19 -13.46 13.12
N LEU A 364 12.25 -13.24 12.21
CA LEU A 364 11.37 -12.08 12.13
C LEU A 364 9.92 -12.49 12.42
N LYS A 365 9.09 -11.52 12.76
CA LYS A 365 7.64 -11.67 12.96
C LYS A 365 6.93 -10.42 12.51
N PHE A 366 5.62 -10.44 12.58
CA PHE A 366 4.79 -9.28 12.31
C PHE A 366 4.31 -8.59 13.60
N GLU A 367 4.38 -7.27 13.64
CA GLU A 367 3.65 -6.39 14.54
C GLU A 367 2.39 -5.92 13.80
N THR A 368 1.21 -6.14 14.36
CA THR A 368 -0.04 -5.65 13.79
C THR A 368 -0.15 -4.15 14.05
N LEU A 369 -0.20 -3.36 12.98
CA LEU A 369 -0.37 -1.90 13.06
C LEU A 369 -1.84 -1.51 13.11
N THR A 370 -2.71 -2.21 12.38
CA THR A 370 -4.15 -1.94 12.30
C THR A 370 -4.84 -2.16 13.65
N LEU A 371 -5.56 -1.14 14.11
CA LEU A 371 -6.28 -1.13 15.38
C LEU A 371 -7.80 -1.04 15.14
N CYS A 372 -8.40 -2.12 14.67
CA CYS A 372 -9.84 -2.21 14.42
C CYS A 372 -10.34 -3.61 14.80
N PRO A 373 -11.45 -3.74 15.55
CA PRO A 373 -12.04 -5.03 15.86
C PRO A 373 -12.41 -5.82 14.62
N ILE A 374 -12.31 -7.15 14.72
CA ILE A 374 -12.83 -8.11 13.74
C ILE A 374 -14.23 -8.53 14.20
N ASP A 375 -15.19 -8.57 13.28
CA ASP A 375 -16.55 -9.01 13.60
C ASP A 375 -16.57 -10.50 14.01
N ARG A 376 -17.03 -10.78 15.20
CA ARG A 376 -17.05 -12.14 15.77
C ARG A 376 -18.35 -12.90 15.49
N ARG A 377 -19.40 -12.21 15.04
CA ARG A 377 -20.74 -12.78 14.80
C ARG A 377 -20.76 -13.86 13.70
N PRO A 378 -19.95 -13.74 12.60
CA PRO A 378 -19.91 -14.77 11.57
C PRO A 378 -19.11 -16.02 11.95
N ILE A 379 -18.31 -16.00 13.01
CA ILE A 379 -17.40 -17.10 13.33
C ILE A 379 -18.18 -18.36 13.70
N ILE A 380 -17.81 -19.49 13.06
CA ILE A 380 -18.27 -20.81 13.48
C ILE A 380 -17.53 -21.18 14.76
N GLY A 381 -18.25 -21.19 15.91
CA GLY A 381 -17.69 -21.68 17.16
C GLY A 381 -17.36 -23.18 17.08
N ARG A 382 -16.38 -23.64 17.87
CA ARG A 382 -16.12 -25.08 18.03
C ARG A 382 -17.40 -25.73 18.50
N ARG A 383 -17.97 -26.66 17.70
CA ARG A 383 -18.79 -27.70 18.30
C ARG A 383 -17.83 -28.55 19.13
N PRO A 384 -18.15 -28.88 20.41
CA PRO A 384 -17.35 -29.87 21.10
C PRO A 384 -17.38 -31.15 20.25
N TRP A 385 -16.19 -31.72 20.02
CA TRP A 385 -15.96 -32.96 19.32
C TRP A 385 -16.62 -34.09 20.08
#